data_61d8d8ee6329a37dad4f1c677d870673
#
_entry.id   61d8d8ee6329a37dad4f1c677d870673
#
_cell.length_a   1.000
_cell.length_b   1.000
_cell.length_c   1.000
_cell.angle_alpha   90.00
_cell.angle_beta   90.00
_cell.angle_gamma   90.00
#
_symmetry.space_group_name_H-M   'P 1'
#
loop_
_entity.id
_entity.type
_entity.pdbx_description
1 polymer ?
#
loop_
_entity_poly.entity_id
_entity_poly.type
_entity_poly.pdbx_seq_one_letter_code
_entity_poly.pdbx_strand_id
1 'polypeptide(L)'
;MRIQFAPWLPLLQRKQILHTPPPLCILYRKGGLFMALFQNGIDVSRYQGNINWGRVAAAGKQFAIVRVGSGNSGGLYVDPYFLQNVNGAKAAGLRVGAYYYTYARTRAAVANELTTFLNVMDGLQLEYPVFVDVEDSSLTSLGRAALTSLVQYAMDILYQRKWYAGWYSYTNYINSYLNAAALSQYPLWVADYRSVLGYNGSYAMWQYTGSGSAGGISGACDLDRSYKDFLPEIRAGGYNNYGVSGPSMETVSGKHLVVFNARCEYFYTANFNDVVGYLPLGNYCVVKQSTRKYNGYDWVIFRYQGTEYWTAVIGDRNRVEDCNCDCN
;
A
#
# COMPACT_ATOMS: atom_id res chain seq x y z
N MET A 1 38.31 -25.68 -30.92
CA MET A 1 37.05 -25.91 -30.22
C MET A 1 36.28 -24.57 -30.21
N ARG A 2 35.33 -24.38 -31.15
CA ARG A 2 34.58 -23.12 -31.30
C ARG A 2 33.32 -23.25 -30.48
N ILE A 3 33.12 -22.35 -29.50
CA ILE A 3 31.88 -22.24 -28.75
C ILE A 3 30.94 -21.36 -29.58
N GLN A 4 29.85 -21.98 -30.09
CA GLN A 4 28.76 -21.28 -30.72
C GLN A 4 27.84 -20.69 -29.67
N PHE A 5 27.66 -19.36 -29.71
CA PHE A 5 26.60 -18.67 -28.99
C PHE A 5 25.26 -18.89 -29.69
N ALA A 6 24.29 -19.37 -28.95
CA ALA A 6 22.92 -19.50 -29.41
C ALA A 6 22.27 -18.11 -29.61
N PRO A 7 21.42 -17.93 -30.66
CA PRO A 7 20.80 -16.63 -30.94
C PRO A 7 19.69 -16.34 -29.92
N TRP A 8 19.59 -15.10 -29.52
CA TRP A 8 18.55 -14.52 -28.69
C TRP A 8 17.17 -14.76 -29.33
N LEU A 9 16.25 -15.34 -28.56
CA LEU A 9 14.83 -15.38 -28.91
C LEU A 9 14.24 -13.95 -28.90
N PRO A 10 13.39 -13.62 -29.88
CA PRO A 10 12.74 -12.32 -29.93
C PRO A 10 11.72 -12.20 -28.81
N LEU A 11 11.71 -11.03 -28.19
CA LEU A 11 10.72 -10.54 -27.24
C LEU A 11 9.31 -10.85 -27.76
N LEU A 12 8.59 -11.71 -27.03
CA LEU A 12 7.19 -11.97 -27.22
C LEU A 12 6.43 -10.63 -27.26
N GLN A 13 5.76 -10.40 -28.39
CA GLN A 13 4.81 -9.32 -28.58
C GLN A 13 3.85 -9.27 -27.39
N ARG A 14 4.01 -8.25 -26.54
CA ARG A 14 2.99 -7.88 -25.56
C ARG A 14 1.76 -7.48 -26.36
N LYS A 15 0.72 -8.32 -26.32
CA LYS A 15 -0.61 -7.91 -26.76
C LYS A 15 -0.92 -6.63 -25.98
N GLN A 16 -1.04 -5.53 -26.65
CA GLN A 16 -1.67 -4.31 -26.16
C GLN A 16 -3.10 -4.69 -25.79
N ILE A 17 -3.34 -4.89 -24.52
CA ILE A 17 -4.70 -4.85 -24.01
C ILE A 17 -5.04 -3.37 -24.04
N LEU A 18 -5.73 -2.95 -25.07
CA LEU A 18 -6.41 -1.66 -25.15
C LEU A 18 -7.43 -1.63 -24.01
N HIS A 19 -7.01 -1.13 -22.84
CA HIS A 19 -7.94 -0.70 -21.83
C HIS A 19 -8.58 0.61 -22.32
N THR A 20 -9.60 0.50 -23.15
CA THR A 20 -10.61 1.54 -23.20
C THR A 20 -11.12 1.68 -21.77
N PRO A 21 -11.22 2.92 -21.20
CA PRO A 21 -11.89 3.10 -19.92
C PRO A 21 -13.25 2.42 -20.05
N PRO A 22 -13.69 1.65 -19.03
CA PRO A 22 -15.01 1.06 -19.07
C PRO A 22 -15.99 2.21 -19.31
N PRO A 23 -16.95 2.07 -20.26
CA PRO A 23 -18.00 3.05 -20.39
C PRO A 23 -18.60 3.22 -18.99
N LEU A 24 -18.92 4.46 -18.62
CA LEU A 24 -19.68 4.77 -17.40
C LEU A 24 -20.79 3.71 -17.31
N CYS A 25 -20.62 2.74 -16.42
CA CYS A 25 -21.61 1.67 -16.28
C CYS A 25 -22.82 2.27 -15.59
N ILE A 26 -23.70 2.84 -16.40
CA ILE A 26 -25.03 3.30 -15.99
C ILE A 26 -25.86 2.02 -15.81
N LEU A 27 -25.84 1.48 -14.61
CA LEU A 27 -26.79 0.42 -14.25
C LEU A 27 -28.17 1.05 -14.07
N TYR A 28 -29.00 0.96 -15.09
CA TYR A 28 -30.42 1.27 -15.04
C TYR A 28 -31.11 0.28 -14.08
N ARG A 29 -31.43 0.72 -12.87
CA ARG A 29 -32.51 0.13 -12.08
C ARG A 29 -33.73 1.05 -12.19
N LYS A 30 -34.88 0.51 -12.65
CA LYS A 30 -36.16 1.23 -12.68
C LYS A 30 -36.43 1.87 -11.31
N GLY A 31 -36.46 3.20 -11.25
CA GLY A 31 -37.04 3.96 -10.13
C GLY A 31 -36.04 4.35 -9.01
N GLY A 32 -34.80 4.75 -9.28
CA GLY A 32 -33.85 5.20 -8.24
C GLY A 32 -32.91 6.30 -8.68
N LEU A 33 -32.67 7.23 -7.78
CA LEU A 33 -31.74 8.35 -7.83
C LEU A 33 -30.38 7.92 -8.39
N PHE A 34 -29.82 8.69 -9.33
CA PHE A 34 -28.44 8.52 -9.82
C PHE A 34 -27.46 8.77 -8.68
N MET A 35 -26.93 7.73 -8.07
CA MET A 35 -25.73 7.85 -7.27
C MET A 35 -24.53 7.61 -8.18
N ALA A 36 -23.72 8.62 -8.39
CA ALA A 36 -22.40 8.43 -8.99
C ALA A 36 -21.63 7.42 -8.13
N LEU A 37 -21.29 6.28 -8.72
CA LEU A 37 -20.58 5.19 -8.02
C LEU A 37 -19.13 5.61 -7.82
N PHE A 38 -18.84 6.41 -6.81
CA PHE A 38 -17.49 6.67 -6.34
C PHE A 38 -17.39 6.36 -4.84
N GLN A 39 -16.21 5.99 -4.41
CA GLN A 39 -15.88 5.86 -2.99
C GLN A 39 -15.36 7.19 -2.47
N ASN A 40 -15.79 7.60 -1.28
CA ASN A 40 -15.28 8.79 -0.61
C ASN A 40 -14.10 8.44 0.28
N GLY A 41 -13.04 9.21 0.19
CA GLY A 41 -11.84 9.01 0.98
C GLY A 41 -11.22 10.28 1.48
N ILE A 42 -10.07 10.10 2.06
CA ILE A 42 -9.16 11.15 2.52
C ILE A 42 -7.73 10.74 2.22
N ASP A 43 -6.84 11.69 2.07
CA ASP A 43 -5.42 11.41 2.23
C ASP A 43 -4.84 12.16 3.43
N VAL A 44 -3.86 11.53 4.07
CA VAL A 44 -3.34 11.98 5.36
C VAL A 44 -1.85 11.73 5.51
N SER A 45 -1.26 12.52 6.39
CA SER A 45 0.14 12.43 6.77
C SER A 45 0.31 12.81 8.25
N ARG A 46 1.53 13.03 8.69
CA ARG A 46 1.82 13.59 10.03
C ARG A 46 1.08 14.88 10.34
N TYR A 47 0.70 15.65 9.32
CA TYR A 47 0.07 16.96 9.51
C TYR A 47 -1.33 16.86 10.13
N GLN A 48 -2.01 15.74 10.02
CA GLN A 48 -3.29 15.48 10.66
C GLN A 48 -3.15 15.00 12.12
N GLY A 49 -1.90 14.72 12.57
CA GLY A 49 -1.63 14.27 13.94
C GLY A 49 -2.36 12.99 14.30
N ASN A 50 -2.90 12.93 15.52
CA ASN A 50 -3.67 11.79 15.98
C ASN A 50 -5.08 11.82 15.42
N ILE A 51 -5.45 10.77 14.69
CA ILE A 51 -6.74 10.63 14.00
C ILE A 51 -7.63 9.65 14.75
N ASN A 52 -8.89 10.02 14.97
CA ASN A 52 -9.92 9.08 15.44
C ASN A 52 -10.56 8.38 14.24
N TRP A 53 -9.98 7.25 13.83
CA TRP A 53 -10.38 6.51 12.64
C TRP A 53 -11.83 5.97 12.69
N GLY A 54 -12.33 5.63 13.88
CA GLY A 54 -13.73 5.24 14.05
C GLY A 54 -14.70 6.38 13.67
N ARG A 55 -14.36 7.63 14.02
CA ARG A 55 -15.15 8.80 13.61
C ARG A 55 -14.99 9.12 12.12
N VAL A 56 -13.82 8.88 11.53
CA VAL A 56 -13.58 9.01 10.09
C VAL A 56 -14.50 8.05 9.31
N ALA A 57 -14.54 6.79 9.73
CA ALA A 57 -15.42 5.78 9.15
C ALA A 57 -16.91 6.14 9.32
N ALA A 58 -17.31 6.57 10.53
CA ALA A 58 -18.69 7.01 10.82
C ALA A 58 -19.10 8.25 10.01
N ALA A 59 -18.14 9.09 9.57
CA ALA A 59 -18.37 10.20 8.65
C ALA A 59 -18.50 9.77 7.18
N GLY A 60 -18.58 8.47 6.89
CA GLY A 60 -18.82 7.92 5.55
C GLY A 60 -17.57 7.84 4.67
N LYS A 61 -16.37 7.92 5.25
CA LYS A 61 -15.13 7.67 4.51
C LYS A 61 -14.91 6.17 4.36
N GLN A 62 -14.52 5.74 3.16
CA GLN A 62 -14.39 4.33 2.77
C GLN A 62 -12.94 3.94 2.54
N PHE A 63 -12.06 4.91 2.27
CA PHE A 63 -10.63 4.67 2.08
C PHE A 63 -9.79 5.83 2.62
N ALA A 64 -8.52 5.52 2.84
CA ALA A 64 -7.47 6.49 3.17
C ALA A 64 -6.21 6.20 2.36
N ILE A 65 -5.59 7.26 1.82
CA ILE A 65 -4.26 7.19 1.23
C ILE A 65 -3.28 7.82 2.22
N VAL A 66 -2.32 7.04 2.70
CA VAL A 66 -1.46 7.44 3.83
C VAL A 66 -0.05 7.71 3.35
N ARG A 67 0.53 8.85 3.73
CA ARG A 67 1.91 9.18 3.35
C ARG A 67 2.92 8.26 4.03
N VAL A 68 3.70 7.54 3.21
CA VAL A 68 4.86 6.76 3.71
C VAL A 68 6.00 7.69 4.09
N GLY A 69 6.25 8.70 3.28
CA GLY A 69 7.36 9.61 3.47
C GLY A 69 7.59 10.55 2.29
N SER A 70 8.72 11.19 2.28
CA SER A 70 9.17 12.03 1.16
C SER A 70 10.69 12.02 1.02
N GLY A 71 11.18 12.23 -0.21
CA GLY A 71 12.51 12.75 -0.42
C GLY A 71 12.59 14.22 0.07
N ASN A 72 13.77 14.75 0.24
CA ASN A 72 14.02 16.18 0.39
C ASN A 72 15.52 16.47 0.20
N SER A 73 15.91 17.74 0.24
CA SER A 73 17.32 18.16 0.13
C SER A 73 18.20 17.68 1.29
N GLY A 74 17.61 17.29 2.42
CA GLY A 74 18.30 16.76 3.61
C GLY A 74 18.32 15.23 3.68
N GLY A 75 17.74 14.51 2.69
CA GLY A 75 17.66 13.05 2.66
C GLY A 75 16.24 12.51 2.61
N LEU A 76 16.08 11.24 2.99
CA LEU A 76 14.78 10.59 2.99
C LEU A 76 14.11 10.76 4.35
N TYR A 77 12.84 11.09 4.32
CA TYR A 77 11.99 11.26 5.50
C TYR A 77 10.87 10.22 5.50
N VAL A 78 10.83 9.39 6.53
CA VAL A 78 9.72 8.46 6.78
C VAL A 78 8.70 9.15 7.67
N ASP A 79 7.42 9.12 7.29
CA ASP A 79 6.36 9.74 8.08
C ASP A 79 6.14 8.95 9.39
N PRO A 80 6.34 9.57 10.57
CA PRO A 80 6.26 8.87 11.85
C PRO A 80 4.84 8.38 12.18
N TYR A 81 3.82 8.90 11.51
CA TYR A 81 2.44 8.48 11.68
C TYR A 81 1.99 7.42 10.67
N PHE A 82 2.85 7.02 9.71
CA PHE A 82 2.45 6.12 8.63
C PHE A 82 1.81 4.82 9.15
N LEU A 83 2.56 4.04 9.94
CA LEU A 83 2.06 2.75 10.44
C LEU A 83 0.87 2.90 11.37
N GLN A 84 0.87 3.92 12.24
CA GLN A 84 -0.27 4.24 13.11
C GLN A 84 -1.53 4.53 12.28
N ASN A 85 -1.42 5.31 11.22
CA ASN A 85 -2.54 5.67 10.35
C ASN A 85 -3.02 4.48 9.54
N VAL A 86 -2.11 3.68 8.95
CA VAL A 86 -2.48 2.45 8.23
C VAL A 86 -3.27 1.50 9.14
N ASN A 87 -2.72 1.20 10.32
CA ASN A 87 -3.34 0.27 11.27
C ASN A 87 -4.68 0.81 11.79
N GLY A 88 -4.75 2.09 12.13
CA GLY A 88 -5.97 2.73 12.60
C GLY A 88 -7.09 2.75 11.55
N ALA A 89 -6.75 3.10 10.30
CA ALA A 89 -7.71 3.08 9.19
C ALA A 89 -8.25 1.68 8.92
N LYS A 90 -7.36 0.67 8.86
CA LYS A 90 -7.75 -0.74 8.65
C LYS A 90 -8.61 -1.26 9.80
N ALA A 91 -8.25 -0.97 11.05
CA ALA A 91 -9.03 -1.36 12.22
C ALA A 91 -10.44 -0.74 12.23
N ALA A 92 -10.61 0.44 11.62
CA ALA A 92 -11.90 1.09 11.44
C ALA A 92 -12.67 0.62 10.19
N GLY A 93 -12.13 -0.35 9.43
CA GLY A 93 -12.76 -0.91 8.25
C GLY A 93 -12.55 -0.11 6.95
N LEU A 94 -11.69 0.91 6.96
CA LEU A 94 -11.34 1.61 5.72
C LEU A 94 -10.35 0.79 4.89
N ARG A 95 -10.46 0.89 3.57
CA ARG A 95 -9.43 0.43 2.66
C ARG A 95 -8.26 1.42 2.65
N VAL A 96 -7.04 0.91 2.52
CA VAL A 96 -5.84 1.74 2.65
C VAL A 96 -4.98 1.65 1.40
N GLY A 97 -4.46 2.78 0.96
CA GLY A 97 -3.36 2.92 0.02
C GLY A 97 -2.23 3.74 0.64
N ALA A 98 -1.20 3.95 -0.13
CA ALA A 98 -0.05 4.72 0.33
C ALA A 98 0.42 5.72 -0.74
N TYR A 99 1.11 6.79 -0.32
CA TYR A 99 1.82 7.66 -1.24
C TYR A 99 3.17 8.10 -0.67
N TYR A 100 4.09 8.45 -1.55
CA TYR A 100 5.30 9.14 -1.17
C TYR A 100 5.54 10.34 -2.09
N TYR A 101 5.99 11.45 -1.50
CA TYR A 101 6.30 12.68 -2.21
C TYR A 101 7.73 12.60 -2.74
N THR A 102 7.91 12.62 -4.07
CA THR A 102 9.23 12.46 -4.67
C THR A 102 9.96 13.79 -4.91
N TYR A 103 11.26 13.78 -4.65
CA TYR A 103 12.22 14.80 -5.07
C TYR A 103 13.29 14.22 -6.00
N ALA A 104 13.12 12.98 -6.43
CA ALA A 104 14.14 12.27 -7.20
C ALA A 104 14.36 12.88 -8.58
N ARG A 105 15.58 13.30 -8.85
CA ARG A 105 16.02 13.90 -10.12
C ARG A 105 16.79 12.94 -11.01
N THR A 106 17.08 11.74 -10.53
CA THR A 106 17.83 10.69 -11.22
C THR A 106 17.22 9.32 -10.91
N ARG A 107 17.49 8.34 -11.78
CA ARG A 107 17.06 6.96 -11.54
C ARG A 107 17.64 6.37 -10.24
N ALA A 108 18.88 6.72 -9.89
CA ALA A 108 19.48 6.28 -8.65
C ALA A 108 18.73 6.85 -7.42
N ALA A 109 18.33 8.13 -7.47
CA ALA A 109 17.52 8.74 -6.41
C ALA A 109 16.13 8.08 -6.31
N VAL A 110 15.44 7.81 -7.43
CA VAL A 110 14.17 7.07 -7.46
C VAL A 110 14.33 5.69 -6.79
N ALA A 111 15.37 4.94 -7.18
CA ALA A 111 15.62 3.62 -6.60
C ALA A 111 15.89 3.68 -5.08
N ASN A 112 16.59 4.72 -4.61
CA ASN A 112 16.87 4.93 -3.19
C ASN A 112 15.59 5.29 -2.40
N GLU A 113 14.76 6.21 -2.90
CA GLU A 113 13.44 6.53 -2.32
C GLU A 113 12.61 5.27 -2.19
N LEU A 114 12.44 4.51 -3.28
CA LEU A 114 11.62 3.30 -3.28
C LEU A 114 12.18 2.20 -2.39
N THR A 115 13.49 2.01 -2.34
CA THR A 115 14.09 1.02 -1.42
C THR A 115 13.72 1.34 0.03
N THR A 116 13.82 2.60 0.43
CA THR A 116 13.47 3.05 1.78
C THR A 116 11.98 2.85 2.07
N PHE A 117 11.11 3.34 1.18
CA PHE A 117 9.67 3.32 1.43
C PHE A 117 9.07 1.91 1.33
N LEU A 118 9.56 1.07 0.41
CA LEU A 118 9.13 -0.32 0.32
C LEU A 118 9.52 -1.14 1.55
N ASN A 119 10.69 -0.87 2.16
CA ASN A 119 11.06 -1.51 3.42
C ASN A 119 10.12 -1.13 4.57
N VAL A 120 9.63 0.12 4.59
CA VAL A 120 8.65 0.57 5.60
C VAL A 120 7.29 -0.11 5.40
N MET A 121 6.93 -0.37 4.14
CA MET A 121 5.66 -1.02 3.77
C MET A 121 5.73 -2.54 3.75
N ASP A 122 6.89 -3.13 4.00
CA ASP A 122 7.05 -4.59 3.91
C ASP A 122 6.03 -5.31 4.79
N GLY A 123 5.41 -6.33 4.24
CA GLY A 123 4.36 -7.12 4.90
C GLY A 123 2.98 -6.45 4.98
N LEU A 124 2.82 -5.17 4.64
CA LEU A 124 1.51 -4.54 4.66
C LEU A 124 0.66 -4.94 3.45
N GLN A 125 -0.58 -5.35 3.68
CA GLN A 125 -1.58 -5.47 2.62
C GLN A 125 -2.28 -4.12 2.42
N LEU A 126 -2.30 -3.62 1.19
CA LEU A 126 -2.98 -2.36 0.85
C LEU A 126 -4.02 -2.60 -0.23
N GLU A 127 -5.23 -2.10 -0.03
CA GLU A 127 -6.38 -2.28 -0.92
C GLU A 127 -6.42 -1.25 -2.06
N TYR A 128 -5.60 -0.21 -1.94
CA TYR A 128 -5.39 0.85 -2.91
C TYR A 128 -3.94 0.87 -3.39
N PRO A 129 -3.62 1.56 -4.50
CA PRO A 129 -2.26 1.66 -5.02
C PRO A 129 -1.27 2.31 -4.05
N VAL A 130 0.01 2.12 -4.37
CA VAL A 130 1.10 2.98 -3.91
C VAL A 130 1.29 4.07 -4.96
N PHE A 131 1.04 5.32 -4.58
CA PHE A 131 1.14 6.46 -5.48
C PHE A 131 2.48 7.16 -5.37
N VAL A 132 3.07 7.46 -6.53
CA VAL A 132 4.20 8.39 -6.63
C VAL A 132 3.62 9.78 -6.78
N ASP A 133 3.84 10.63 -5.79
CA ASP A 133 3.39 12.02 -5.77
C ASP A 133 4.45 12.91 -6.42
N VAL A 134 4.10 13.47 -7.59
CA VAL A 134 4.99 14.21 -8.49
C VAL A 134 4.44 15.61 -8.70
N GLU A 135 4.85 16.54 -7.86
CA GLU A 135 4.36 17.92 -7.93
C GLU A 135 5.39 18.98 -7.52
N ASP A 136 6.59 18.55 -7.10
CA ASP A 136 7.58 19.48 -6.62
C ASP A 136 8.14 20.37 -7.75
N SER A 137 8.19 21.67 -7.49
CA SER A 137 8.64 22.67 -8.45
C SER A 137 10.12 22.50 -8.84
N SER A 138 10.95 21.90 -7.97
CA SER A 138 12.36 21.64 -8.29
C SER A 138 12.54 20.62 -9.40
N LEU A 139 11.55 19.76 -9.64
CA LEU A 139 11.58 18.75 -10.70
C LEU A 139 11.31 19.34 -12.10
N THR A 140 10.68 20.51 -12.18
CA THR A 140 10.25 21.11 -13.47
C THR A 140 11.41 21.40 -14.40
N SER A 141 12.59 21.72 -13.85
CA SER A 141 13.82 21.99 -14.61
C SER A 141 14.41 20.76 -15.33
N LEU A 142 13.91 19.54 -15.04
CA LEU A 142 14.31 18.34 -15.78
C LEU A 142 13.73 18.31 -17.20
N GLY A 143 12.64 19.04 -17.41
CA GLY A 143 11.86 18.99 -18.65
C GLY A 143 10.94 17.77 -18.72
N ARG A 144 9.89 17.91 -19.53
CA ARG A 144 8.77 16.95 -19.61
C ARG A 144 9.20 15.51 -19.87
N ALA A 145 10.07 15.28 -20.84
CA ALA A 145 10.47 13.93 -21.24
C ALA A 145 11.26 13.21 -20.12
N ALA A 146 12.24 13.89 -19.53
CA ALA A 146 13.07 13.31 -18.48
C ALA A 146 12.25 13.05 -17.21
N LEU A 147 11.43 14.01 -16.79
CA LEU A 147 10.56 13.83 -15.62
C LEU A 147 9.58 12.67 -15.81
N THR A 148 8.90 12.60 -16.97
CA THR A 148 8.01 11.48 -17.28
C THR A 148 8.74 10.14 -17.25
N SER A 149 9.97 10.07 -17.76
CA SER A 149 10.79 8.85 -17.73
C SER A 149 11.16 8.42 -16.30
N LEU A 150 11.37 9.36 -15.38
CA LEU A 150 11.61 9.04 -13.96
C LEU A 150 10.36 8.50 -13.29
N VAL A 151 9.20 9.06 -13.59
CA VAL A 151 7.91 8.55 -13.07
C VAL A 151 7.66 7.13 -13.59
N GLN A 152 7.85 6.87 -14.90
CA GLN A 152 7.76 5.52 -15.46
C GLN A 152 8.71 4.55 -14.76
N TYR A 153 9.95 4.96 -14.54
CA TYR A 153 10.93 4.12 -13.87
C TYR A 153 10.51 3.78 -12.43
N ALA A 154 9.91 4.73 -11.72
CA ALA A 154 9.35 4.47 -10.40
C ALA A 154 8.21 3.44 -10.45
N MET A 155 7.29 3.57 -11.42
CA MET A 155 6.21 2.60 -11.63
C MET A 155 6.77 1.21 -11.95
N ASP A 156 7.78 1.12 -12.81
CA ASP A 156 8.40 -0.16 -13.19
C ASP A 156 9.01 -0.86 -11.97
N ILE A 157 9.71 -0.14 -11.10
CA ILE A 157 10.23 -0.72 -9.84
C ILE A 157 9.11 -1.23 -8.95
N LEU A 158 8.05 -0.44 -8.76
CA LEU A 158 6.91 -0.83 -7.92
C LEU A 158 6.26 -2.10 -8.46
N TYR A 159 5.95 -2.18 -9.75
CA TYR A 159 5.37 -3.38 -10.36
C TYR A 159 6.31 -4.60 -10.32
N GLN A 160 7.61 -4.41 -10.53
CA GLN A 160 8.61 -5.49 -10.39
C GLN A 160 8.65 -6.03 -8.96
N ARG A 161 8.45 -5.18 -7.97
CA ARG A 161 8.38 -5.53 -6.55
C ARG A 161 6.99 -5.96 -6.10
N LYS A 162 6.05 -6.20 -7.04
CA LYS A 162 4.68 -6.62 -6.77
C LYS A 162 3.86 -5.62 -5.95
N TRP A 163 4.10 -4.34 -6.14
CA TRP A 163 3.24 -3.26 -5.67
C TRP A 163 2.40 -2.72 -6.82
N TYR A 164 1.09 -2.56 -6.60
CA TYR A 164 0.20 -1.94 -7.56
C TYR A 164 0.41 -0.43 -7.51
N ALA A 165 0.98 0.12 -8.58
CA ALA A 165 1.44 1.50 -8.61
C ALA A 165 0.46 2.43 -9.31
N GLY A 166 0.40 3.66 -8.83
CA GLY A 166 -0.24 4.80 -9.46
C GLY A 166 0.60 6.05 -9.32
N TRP A 167 0.17 7.13 -9.90
CA TRP A 167 0.83 8.42 -9.78
C TRP A 167 -0.17 9.52 -9.45
N TYR A 168 0.30 10.52 -8.70
CA TYR A 168 -0.47 11.70 -8.32
C TYR A 168 0.22 12.94 -8.83
N SER A 169 -0.59 13.90 -9.28
CA SER A 169 -0.18 15.29 -9.51
C SER A 169 -1.40 16.18 -9.69
N TYR A 170 -1.21 17.50 -9.67
CA TYR A 170 -2.31 18.43 -9.93
C TYR A 170 -2.41 18.80 -11.42
N THR A 171 -3.62 19.17 -11.85
CA THR A 171 -3.98 19.41 -13.26
C THR A 171 -2.97 20.28 -14.02
N ASN A 172 -2.56 21.41 -13.44
CA ASN A 172 -1.62 22.32 -14.13
C ASN A 172 -0.22 21.73 -14.27
N TYR A 173 0.26 20.98 -13.26
CA TYR A 173 1.57 20.32 -13.33
C TYR A 173 1.57 19.22 -14.39
N ILE A 174 0.52 18.42 -14.45
CA ILE A 174 0.35 17.38 -15.47
C ILE A 174 0.45 18.01 -16.87
N ASN A 175 -0.38 19.03 -17.10
CA ASN A 175 -0.45 19.68 -18.42
C ASN A 175 0.87 20.35 -18.84
N SER A 176 1.64 20.86 -17.88
CA SER A 176 2.87 21.61 -18.16
C SER A 176 4.12 20.74 -18.21
N TYR A 177 4.23 19.74 -17.33
CA TYR A 177 5.52 19.08 -17.05
C TYR A 177 5.52 17.57 -17.21
N LEU A 178 4.36 16.93 -17.46
CA LEU A 178 4.28 15.48 -17.64
C LEU A 178 3.66 15.12 -19.00
N ASN A 179 4.08 13.98 -19.54
CA ASN A 179 3.40 13.35 -20.67
C ASN A 179 2.43 12.30 -20.16
N ALA A 180 1.18 12.73 -19.87
CA ALA A 180 0.16 11.85 -19.33
C ALA A 180 -0.19 10.67 -20.27
N ALA A 181 -0.05 10.83 -21.59
CA ALA A 181 -0.28 9.76 -22.54
C ALA A 181 0.72 8.60 -22.35
N ALA A 182 1.99 8.93 -22.07
CA ALA A 182 3.03 7.93 -21.78
C ALA A 182 2.81 7.22 -20.43
N LEU A 183 2.04 7.81 -19.52
CA LEU A 183 1.72 7.25 -18.20
C LEU A 183 0.32 6.62 -18.15
N SER A 184 -0.42 6.58 -19.26
CA SER A 184 -1.85 6.19 -19.31
C SER A 184 -2.13 4.75 -18.87
N GLN A 185 -1.13 3.90 -18.85
CA GLN A 185 -1.24 2.52 -18.34
C GLN A 185 -1.31 2.43 -16.81
N TYR A 186 -0.95 3.52 -16.11
CA TYR A 186 -0.96 3.59 -14.65
C TYR A 186 -2.12 4.46 -14.17
N PRO A 187 -2.82 4.09 -13.09
CA PRO A 187 -3.90 4.91 -12.57
C PRO A 187 -3.39 6.27 -12.10
N LEU A 188 -4.07 7.32 -12.56
CA LEU A 188 -3.85 8.69 -12.13
C LEU A 188 -4.78 9.04 -10.96
N TRP A 189 -4.22 9.60 -9.92
CA TRP A 189 -4.90 10.36 -8.89
C TRP A 189 -4.63 11.85 -9.13
N VAL A 190 -5.63 12.58 -9.62
CA VAL A 190 -5.49 13.97 -10.01
C VAL A 190 -5.98 14.90 -8.91
N ALA A 191 -5.23 15.95 -8.60
CA ALA A 191 -5.70 17.05 -7.77
C ALA A 191 -6.21 18.21 -8.62
N ASP A 192 -7.40 18.68 -8.25
CA ASP A 192 -8.01 19.86 -8.84
C ASP A 192 -9.09 20.39 -7.90
N TYR A 193 -8.85 21.55 -7.31
CA TYR A 193 -9.70 22.10 -6.25
C TYR A 193 -10.82 23.01 -6.77
N ARG A 194 -11.09 22.94 -8.08
CA ARG A 194 -12.25 23.58 -8.69
C ARG A 194 -13.52 22.79 -8.41
N SER A 195 -14.68 23.45 -8.47
CA SER A 195 -15.99 22.80 -8.28
C SER A 195 -16.28 21.71 -9.33
N VAL A 196 -15.67 21.83 -10.50
CA VAL A 196 -15.70 20.86 -11.60
C VAL A 196 -14.26 20.54 -11.96
N LEU A 197 -13.94 19.26 -12.08
CA LEU A 197 -12.63 18.82 -12.49
C LEU A 197 -12.28 19.36 -13.88
N GLY A 198 -11.20 20.08 -13.99
CA GLY A 198 -10.75 20.65 -15.25
C GLY A 198 -9.70 19.85 -15.99
N TYR A 199 -9.33 18.68 -15.49
CA TYR A 199 -8.46 17.73 -16.19
C TYR A 199 -9.28 16.94 -17.20
N ASN A 200 -8.86 16.97 -18.47
CA ASN A 200 -9.59 16.34 -19.57
C ASN A 200 -9.09 14.93 -19.94
N GLY A 201 -8.04 14.42 -19.28
CA GLY A 201 -7.52 13.08 -19.50
C GLY A 201 -8.20 12.02 -18.62
N SER A 202 -7.79 10.76 -18.79
CA SER A 202 -8.26 9.65 -17.95
C SER A 202 -7.65 9.73 -16.56
N TYR A 203 -8.46 9.50 -15.54
CA TYR A 203 -8.05 9.44 -14.13
C TYR A 203 -8.85 8.36 -13.40
N ALA A 204 -8.32 7.89 -12.28
CA ALA A 204 -8.97 6.90 -11.43
C ALA A 204 -9.47 7.51 -10.11
N MET A 205 -8.79 8.54 -9.63
CA MET A 205 -9.13 9.24 -8.39
C MET A 205 -9.02 10.76 -8.58
N TRP A 206 -9.78 11.49 -7.79
CA TRP A 206 -9.78 12.95 -7.75
C TRP A 206 -9.71 13.46 -6.32
N GLN A 207 -8.62 14.17 -5.99
CA GLN A 207 -8.50 15.00 -4.79
C GLN A 207 -9.16 16.35 -5.10
N TYR A 208 -10.33 16.61 -4.52
CA TYR A 208 -11.15 17.74 -4.92
C TYR A 208 -11.05 18.95 -3.97
N THR A 209 -10.36 18.80 -2.84
CA THR A 209 -10.03 19.89 -1.92
C THR A 209 -8.89 19.51 -1.00
N GLY A 210 -8.00 20.49 -0.72
CA GLY A 210 -6.95 20.39 0.30
C GLY A 210 -7.32 21.07 1.63
N SER A 211 -8.58 21.52 1.78
CA SER A 211 -9.05 22.25 2.97
C SER A 211 -10.39 21.71 3.48
N GLY A 212 -10.66 20.43 3.24
CA GLY A 212 -11.87 19.77 3.68
C GLY A 212 -11.89 19.48 5.18
N SER A 213 -13.01 18.95 5.64
CA SER A 213 -13.18 18.48 7.02
C SER A 213 -13.65 17.03 7.03
N ALA A 214 -13.08 16.23 7.89
CA ALA A 214 -13.52 14.86 8.14
C ALA A 214 -13.68 14.63 9.64
N GLY A 215 -14.78 13.99 10.04
CA GLY A 215 -15.01 13.63 11.44
C GLY A 215 -13.82 12.81 11.97
N GLY A 216 -13.27 13.16 13.12
CA GLY A 216 -12.13 12.45 13.71
C GLY A 216 -10.76 13.03 13.40
N ILE A 217 -10.67 14.04 12.53
CA ILE A 217 -9.45 14.82 12.25
C ILE A 217 -9.64 16.24 12.79
N SER A 218 -8.61 16.75 13.45
CA SER A 218 -8.56 18.14 13.91
C SER A 218 -7.93 19.00 12.83
N GLY A 219 -8.67 19.99 12.31
CA GLY A 219 -8.21 20.89 11.26
C GLY A 219 -8.57 20.39 9.85
N ALA A 220 -7.87 20.93 8.86
CA ALA A 220 -8.11 20.62 7.46
C ALA A 220 -7.53 19.25 7.08
N CYS A 221 -8.20 18.61 6.14
CA CYS A 221 -7.69 17.40 5.51
C CYS A 221 -8.11 17.35 4.04
N ASP A 222 -7.32 16.65 3.25
CA ASP A 222 -7.58 16.42 1.85
C ASP A 222 -8.73 15.44 1.68
N LEU A 223 -9.65 15.74 0.73
CA LEU A 223 -10.80 14.91 0.46
C LEU A 223 -10.77 14.38 -0.97
N ASP A 224 -11.07 13.09 -1.09
CA ASP A 224 -10.91 12.32 -2.31
C ASP A 224 -12.16 11.60 -2.76
N ARG A 225 -12.22 11.35 -4.08
CA ARG A 225 -13.15 10.44 -4.71
C ARG A 225 -12.38 9.41 -5.53
N SER A 226 -12.69 8.14 -5.33
CA SER A 226 -12.19 7.06 -6.17
C SER A 226 -13.30 6.55 -7.06
N TYR A 227 -13.07 6.57 -8.37
CA TYR A 227 -13.99 6.08 -9.40
C TYR A 227 -13.67 4.65 -9.82
N LYS A 228 -12.63 4.06 -9.22
CA LYS A 228 -12.17 2.70 -9.49
C LYS A 228 -12.10 1.91 -8.20
N ASP A 229 -12.60 0.66 -8.22
CA ASP A 229 -12.28 -0.34 -7.21
C ASP A 229 -10.99 -1.06 -7.62
N PHE A 230 -9.92 -0.81 -6.89
CA PHE A 230 -8.60 -1.37 -7.17
C PHE A 230 -8.42 -2.80 -6.64
N LEU A 231 -9.14 -3.17 -5.58
CA LEU A 231 -8.91 -4.41 -4.86
C LEU A 231 -9.02 -5.68 -5.72
N PRO A 232 -9.99 -5.79 -6.66
CA PRO A 232 -10.05 -6.95 -7.54
C PRO A 232 -8.79 -7.14 -8.40
N GLU A 233 -8.25 -6.06 -8.97
CA GLU A 233 -7.03 -6.12 -9.78
C GLU A 233 -5.78 -6.37 -8.93
N ILE A 234 -5.69 -5.76 -7.75
CA ILE A 234 -4.61 -5.97 -6.79
C ILE A 234 -4.55 -7.46 -6.39
N ARG A 235 -5.68 -8.06 -6.05
CA ARG A 235 -5.78 -9.48 -5.69
C ARG A 235 -5.45 -10.40 -6.88
N ALA A 236 -6.06 -10.15 -8.02
CA ALA A 236 -5.86 -10.98 -9.21
C ALA A 236 -4.40 -10.97 -9.70
N GLY A 237 -3.70 -9.83 -9.57
CA GLY A 237 -2.29 -9.68 -9.94
C GLY A 237 -1.30 -10.10 -8.85
N GLY A 238 -1.77 -10.44 -7.64
CA GLY A 238 -0.92 -10.74 -6.49
C GLY A 238 -0.06 -9.55 -6.07
N TYR A 239 -0.62 -8.34 -6.18
CA TYR A 239 0.05 -7.11 -5.76
C TYR A 239 -0.22 -6.79 -4.29
N ASN A 240 0.55 -5.85 -3.73
CA ASN A 240 0.36 -5.30 -2.39
C ASN A 240 0.25 -6.41 -1.32
N ASN A 241 1.07 -7.45 -1.46
CA ASN A 241 1.09 -8.64 -0.61
C ASN A 241 -0.19 -9.50 -0.63
N TYR A 242 -1.15 -9.27 -1.52
CA TYR A 242 -2.34 -10.13 -1.69
C TYR A 242 -2.07 -11.46 -2.40
N GLY A 243 -0.95 -11.61 -3.11
CA GLY A 243 -0.54 -12.88 -3.72
C GLY A 243 0.28 -13.77 -2.80
N VAL A 244 0.62 -13.27 -1.64
CA VAL A 244 1.41 -14.00 -0.63
C VAL A 244 0.43 -14.58 0.38
N SER A 245 0.23 -15.88 0.37
CA SER A 245 -0.56 -16.59 1.37
C SER A 245 0.22 -16.68 2.69
N GLY A 246 0.32 -15.56 3.39
CA GLY A 246 1.07 -15.43 4.65
C GLY A 246 2.57 -15.13 4.46
N PRO A 247 3.30 -14.97 5.57
CA PRO A 247 4.74 -14.74 5.56
C PRO A 247 5.52 -15.92 5.01
N SER A 248 6.65 -15.65 4.36
CA SER A 248 7.65 -16.70 4.08
C SER A 248 8.14 -17.25 5.40
N MET A 249 8.06 -18.57 5.59
CA MET A 249 8.40 -19.25 6.84
C MET A 249 9.62 -20.14 6.66
N GLU A 250 10.50 -20.13 7.64
CA GLU A 250 11.58 -21.13 7.77
C GLU A 250 11.28 -22.07 8.95
N THR A 251 11.67 -23.32 8.82
CA THR A 251 11.60 -24.28 9.92
C THR A 251 12.70 -23.94 10.93
N VAL A 252 12.33 -23.85 12.20
CA VAL A 252 13.26 -23.59 13.30
C VAL A 252 13.18 -24.70 14.33
N SER A 253 14.28 -24.91 15.05
CA SER A 253 14.34 -25.82 16.19
C SER A 253 14.94 -25.09 17.40
N GLY A 254 14.69 -25.59 18.60
CA GLY A 254 15.23 -24.98 19.81
C GLY A 254 14.69 -23.57 20.08
N LYS A 255 13.43 -23.28 19.70
CA LYS A 255 12.78 -22.00 19.96
C LYS A 255 11.43 -22.17 20.65
N HIS A 256 11.18 -21.33 21.63
CA HIS A 256 9.90 -21.20 22.30
C HIS A 256 9.23 -19.85 22.08
N LEU A 257 7.94 -19.86 21.90
CA LEU A 257 7.08 -18.70 22.07
C LEU A 257 6.75 -18.58 23.56
N VAL A 258 7.24 -17.56 24.21
CA VAL A 258 6.95 -17.23 25.60
C VAL A 258 5.76 -16.27 25.63
N VAL A 259 4.62 -16.72 26.17
CA VAL A 259 3.42 -15.91 26.34
C VAL A 259 3.34 -15.44 27.78
N PHE A 260 3.45 -14.14 27.98
CA PHE A 260 3.43 -13.51 29.31
C PHE A 260 2.25 -12.55 29.52
N ASN A 261 1.38 -12.43 28.51
CA ASN A 261 0.14 -11.66 28.62
C ASN A 261 -1.03 -12.46 28.03
N ALA A 262 -2.10 -12.62 28.79
CA ALA A 262 -3.29 -13.37 28.40
C ALA A 262 -4.07 -12.79 27.20
N ARG A 263 -3.63 -11.67 26.65
CA ARG A 263 -4.16 -11.09 25.40
C ARG A 263 -3.41 -11.57 24.14
N CYS A 264 -2.59 -12.61 24.24
CA CYS A 264 -1.90 -13.19 23.08
C CYS A 264 -2.90 -14.00 22.25
N GLU A 265 -3.33 -13.43 21.13
CA GLU A 265 -4.23 -14.09 20.17
C GLU A 265 -3.46 -15.13 19.34
N TYR A 266 -4.16 -16.20 18.95
CA TYR A 266 -3.65 -17.16 17.98
C TYR A 266 -4.67 -17.42 16.88
N PHE A 267 -4.19 -17.85 15.70
CA PHE A 267 -4.89 -17.78 14.43
C PHE A 267 -4.73 -19.08 13.64
N TYR A 268 -5.67 -19.37 12.72
CA TYR A 268 -5.49 -20.46 11.75
C TYR A 268 -4.50 -20.11 10.66
N THR A 269 -4.39 -18.84 10.30
CA THR A 269 -3.47 -18.30 9.29
C THR A 269 -2.78 -17.03 9.80
N ALA A 270 -1.80 -16.50 9.09
CA ALA A 270 -1.20 -15.20 9.42
C ALA A 270 -2.17 -14.03 9.10
N ASN A 271 -3.38 -14.08 9.63
CA ASN A 271 -4.44 -13.12 9.41
C ASN A 271 -5.16 -12.81 10.72
N PHE A 272 -5.14 -11.55 11.15
CA PHE A 272 -5.79 -11.09 12.37
C PHE A 272 -7.33 -11.26 12.37
N ASN A 273 -7.95 -11.55 11.22
CA ASN A 273 -9.37 -11.84 11.14
C ASN A 273 -9.71 -13.33 11.42
N ASP A 274 -8.71 -14.21 11.48
CA ASP A 274 -8.87 -15.66 11.67
C ASP A 274 -8.62 -16.08 13.11
N VAL A 275 -8.99 -15.24 14.09
CA VAL A 275 -8.76 -15.49 15.52
C VAL A 275 -9.41 -16.80 15.95
N VAL A 276 -8.61 -17.69 16.51
CA VAL A 276 -9.07 -18.94 17.14
C VAL A 276 -9.37 -18.71 18.63
N GLY A 277 -8.54 -17.93 19.30
CA GLY A 277 -8.68 -17.65 20.71
C GLY A 277 -7.47 -16.92 21.30
N TYR A 278 -7.34 -17.00 22.61
CA TYR A 278 -6.25 -16.43 23.37
C TYR A 278 -5.42 -17.54 24.01
N LEU A 279 -4.08 -17.41 23.92
CA LEU A 279 -3.17 -18.37 24.54
C LEU A 279 -3.07 -18.15 26.05
N PRO A 280 -3.13 -19.23 26.84
CA PRO A 280 -2.72 -19.17 28.23
C PRO A 280 -1.27 -18.70 28.38
N LEU A 281 -0.92 -18.19 29.57
CA LEU A 281 0.47 -17.88 29.89
C LEU A 281 1.31 -19.17 29.86
N GLY A 282 2.47 -19.12 29.24
CA GLY A 282 3.31 -20.32 29.13
C GLY A 282 4.28 -20.27 27.96
N ASN A 283 4.95 -21.39 27.78
CA ASN A 283 5.92 -21.59 26.70
C ASN A 283 5.36 -22.60 25.70
N TYR A 284 5.45 -22.26 24.42
CA TYR A 284 4.96 -23.07 23.32
C TYR A 284 6.08 -23.32 22.31
N CYS A 285 6.18 -24.55 21.83
CA CYS A 285 7.19 -24.93 20.86
C CYS A 285 6.96 -24.22 19.52
N VAL A 286 7.93 -23.45 19.07
CA VAL A 286 7.91 -22.84 17.73
C VAL A 286 8.45 -23.82 16.72
N VAL A 287 7.71 -24.07 15.65
CA VAL A 287 8.09 -24.98 14.57
C VAL A 287 8.52 -24.23 13.30
N LYS A 288 8.01 -23.04 13.09
CA LYS A 288 8.42 -22.14 11.99
C LYS A 288 8.41 -20.69 12.44
N GLN A 289 9.30 -19.90 11.86
CA GLN A 289 9.39 -18.46 12.06
C GLN A 289 9.42 -17.74 10.72
N SER A 290 8.82 -16.56 10.66
CA SER A 290 8.86 -15.74 9.44
C SER A 290 10.29 -15.25 9.17
N THR A 291 10.68 -15.31 7.89
CA THR A 291 11.99 -14.80 7.46
C THR A 291 12.02 -13.29 7.31
N ARG A 292 10.85 -12.66 7.34
CA ARG A 292 10.64 -11.21 7.30
C ARG A 292 9.28 -10.86 7.92
N LYS A 293 9.10 -9.60 8.28
CA LYS A 293 7.82 -9.12 8.79
C LYS A 293 6.70 -9.26 7.77
N TYR A 294 5.51 -9.60 8.24
CA TYR A 294 4.28 -9.65 7.47
C TYR A 294 3.19 -8.91 8.24
N ASN A 295 2.53 -7.97 7.60
CA ASN A 295 1.61 -7.01 8.26
C ASN A 295 2.25 -6.26 9.45
N GLY A 296 3.55 -5.94 9.33
CA GLY A 296 4.31 -5.22 10.36
C GLY A 296 4.84 -6.07 11.52
N TYR A 297 4.56 -7.37 11.54
CA TYR A 297 4.92 -8.28 12.63
C TYR A 297 5.80 -9.44 12.14
N ASP A 298 6.65 -9.94 13.02
CA ASP A 298 7.23 -11.27 12.89
C ASP A 298 6.14 -12.28 13.24
N TRP A 299 6.08 -13.38 12.53
CA TRP A 299 5.10 -14.43 12.72
C TRP A 299 5.75 -15.74 13.05
N VAL A 300 5.10 -16.53 13.92
CA VAL A 300 5.53 -17.88 14.22
C VAL A 300 4.39 -18.87 14.07
N ILE A 301 4.73 -20.08 13.67
CA ILE A 301 3.88 -21.26 13.81
C ILE A 301 4.35 -22.01 15.04
N PHE A 302 3.46 -22.32 15.95
CA PHE A 302 3.73 -23.01 17.20
C PHE A 302 2.72 -24.14 17.43
N ARG A 303 3.07 -25.12 18.29
CA ARG A 303 2.18 -26.21 18.65
C ARG A 303 1.43 -25.91 19.94
N TYR A 304 0.11 -26.10 19.89
CA TYR A 304 -0.76 -26.01 21.04
C TYR A 304 -1.81 -27.13 20.98
N GLN A 305 -1.89 -27.97 22.00
CA GLN A 305 -2.80 -29.12 22.08
C GLN A 305 -2.72 -30.04 20.84
N GLY A 306 -1.52 -30.29 20.33
CA GLY A 306 -1.27 -31.16 19.18
C GLY A 306 -1.56 -30.54 17.80
N THR A 307 -1.98 -29.30 17.74
CA THR A 307 -2.30 -28.58 16.49
C THR A 307 -1.34 -27.40 16.30
N GLU A 308 -1.00 -27.12 15.04
CA GLU A 308 -0.16 -25.97 14.67
C GLU A 308 -1.05 -24.74 14.43
N TYR A 309 -0.69 -23.64 15.06
CA TYR A 309 -1.37 -22.36 14.95
C TYR A 309 -0.37 -21.24 14.69
N TRP A 310 -0.87 -20.12 14.23
CA TRP A 310 -0.11 -18.91 13.97
C TRP A 310 -0.29 -17.90 15.11
N THR A 311 0.76 -17.14 15.40
CA THR A 311 0.64 -15.90 16.19
C THR A 311 1.66 -14.87 15.71
N ALA A 312 1.30 -13.59 15.84
CA ALA A 312 2.22 -12.47 15.66
C ALA A 312 3.09 -12.30 16.91
N VAL A 313 4.36 -11.99 16.74
CA VAL A 313 5.25 -11.65 17.86
C VAL A 313 5.03 -10.18 18.21
N ILE A 314 4.41 -9.95 19.36
CA ILE A 314 4.02 -8.62 19.85
C ILE A 314 4.68 -8.41 21.23
N GLY A 315 5.63 -7.50 21.31
CA GLY A 315 6.55 -7.37 22.43
C GLY A 315 5.96 -7.15 23.82
N ASP A 316 4.72 -6.69 23.94
CA ASP A 316 3.96 -6.54 25.18
C ASP A 316 3.09 -7.77 25.52
N ARG A 317 3.06 -8.79 24.67
CA ARG A 317 2.23 -10.01 24.81
C ARG A 317 3.02 -11.31 24.80
N ASN A 318 4.01 -11.38 23.91
CA ASN A 318 4.82 -12.57 23.69
C ASN A 318 6.18 -12.21 23.12
N ARG A 319 7.11 -13.17 23.14
CA ARG A 319 8.42 -13.11 22.47
C ARG A 319 8.89 -14.50 22.12
N VAL A 320 9.83 -14.60 21.19
CA VAL A 320 10.50 -15.87 20.86
C VAL A 320 11.84 -15.90 21.57
N GLU A 321 12.13 -17.00 22.23
CA GLU A 321 13.40 -17.26 22.93
C GLU A 321 14.02 -18.57 22.46
N ASP A 322 15.33 -18.65 22.52
CA ASP A 322 16.05 -19.90 22.31
C ASP A 322 15.85 -20.85 23.51
N CYS A 323 15.69 -22.13 23.25
CA CYS A 323 15.61 -23.15 24.27
C CYS A 323 16.49 -24.37 23.94
N ASN A 324 16.94 -25.07 24.97
CA ASN A 324 17.70 -26.31 24.85
C ASN A 324 16.80 -27.57 24.83
N CYS A 325 15.56 -27.43 24.41
CA CYS A 325 14.55 -28.48 24.43
C CYS A 325 14.22 -28.96 23.03
N ASP A 326 14.12 -30.27 22.86
CA ASP A 326 13.61 -30.88 21.64
C ASP A 326 12.09 -30.64 21.58
N CYS A 327 11.69 -29.85 20.62
CA CYS A 327 10.29 -29.58 20.31
C CYS A 327 9.69 -30.71 19.40
N ASN A 328 10.03 -31.99 19.65
CA ASN A 328 9.53 -33.13 18.89
C ASN A 328 8.12 -33.56 19.33
#